data_cbebe0358ec221c421a264610f5070cb
#
_entry.id   cbebe0358ec221c421a264610f5070cb
#
_cell.length_a   1.000
_cell.length_b   1.000
_cell.length_c   1.000
_cell.angle_alpha   90.00
_cell.angle_beta   90.00
_cell.angle_gamma   90.00
#
_symmetry.space_group_name_H-M   'P 1'
#
loop_
_entity.id
_entity.type
_entity.pdbx_description
1 polymer ?
#
loop_
_entity_poly.entity_id
_entity_poly.type
_entity_poly.pdbx_seq_one_letter_code
_entity_poly.pdbx_strand_id
1 'polypeptide(L)'
;MAFVDDRGASLWYQVSGPADAPAIVLSGGFGLLDNQWDFVRPLLARELRVIDWNYRGAGKSDRSWPGGAYTQDTWVDDLEKVLAHIGARDVVLWGTSTGSPITVRYAARHPARVRAVITYPMFKADPGFRNAFDGFTKIGETFGYEALAALTSWIGVARENLFTARWGELAKWEAETFRRNFSIESLGATMAIVAGNDFTADLGRIKVPTLVLMGESGNLGYEAPGNRALADEFLRHVPHATLERIPRGGGTYCMIEEPEATAAAVLRFVKGLR
;
A
#
# COMPACT_ATOMS: atom_id res chain seq x y z
N MET A 1 7.54 8.88 -16.62
CA MET A 1 8.28 8.93 -15.35
C MET A 1 8.75 10.36 -15.14
N ALA A 2 8.54 10.89 -13.97
CA ALA A 2 8.97 12.23 -13.61
C ALA A 2 9.36 12.29 -12.14
N PHE A 3 9.94 13.42 -11.74
CA PHE A 3 10.32 13.70 -10.37
C PHE A 3 9.82 15.07 -9.95
N VAL A 4 9.57 15.24 -8.66
CA VAL A 4 9.35 16.54 -8.05
C VAL A 4 10.23 16.65 -6.81
N ASP A 5 10.87 17.81 -6.65
CA ASP A 5 11.75 18.05 -5.50
C ASP A 5 10.96 18.63 -4.34
N ASP A 6 11.19 18.08 -3.15
CA ASP A 6 10.64 18.57 -1.90
C ASP A 6 11.65 18.44 -0.75
N ARG A 7 11.98 19.58 -0.15
CA ARG A 7 12.86 19.67 1.04
C ARG A 7 14.15 18.84 0.91
N GLY A 8 14.79 18.90 -0.27
CA GLY A 8 16.03 18.19 -0.55
C GLY A 8 15.89 16.72 -0.92
N ALA A 9 14.66 16.22 -1.12
CA ALA A 9 14.42 14.89 -1.65
C ALA A 9 13.74 14.97 -3.03
N SER A 10 14.18 14.15 -3.96
CA SER A 10 13.56 13.98 -5.28
C SER A 10 12.54 12.85 -5.22
N LEU A 11 11.27 13.16 -5.40
CA LEU A 11 10.15 12.23 -5.29
C LEU A 11 9.76 11.73 -6.68
N TRP A 12 9.81 10.42 -6.87
CA TRP A 12 9.43 9.80 -8.12
C TRP A 12 7.91 9.61 -8.23
N TYR A 13 7.37 9.86 -9.41
CA TYR A 13 6.01 9.51 -9.78
C TYR A 13 5.89 9.16 -11.27
N GLN A 14 4.81 8.48 -11.61
CA GLN A 14 4.38 8.27 -13.00
C GLN A 14 2.86 8.40 -13.11
N VAL A 15 2.41 8.81 -14.30
CA VAL A 15 0.99 8.89 -14.64
C VAL A 15 0.75 8.03 -15.87
N SER A 16 -0.31 7.23 -15.85
CA SER A 16 -0.74 6.39 -16.96
C SER A 16 -2.26 6.43 -17.10
N GLY A 17 -2.77 6.00 -18.25
CA GLY A 17 -4.20 6.04 -18.58
C GLY A 17 -4.68 7.39 -19.14
N PRO A 18 -6.00 7.53 -19.43
CA PRO A 18 -6.54 8.75 -20.05
C PRO A 18 -6.44 9.96 -19.12
N ALA A 19 -6.02 11.09 -19.66
CA ALA A 19 -5.77 12.31 -18.88
C ALA A 19 -7.02 12.86 -18.19
N ASP A 20 -8.17 12.74 -18.85
CA ASP A 20 -9.45 13.29 -18.40
C ASP A 20 -10.28 12.28 -17.58
N ALA A 21 -9.77 11.07 -17.38
CA ALA A 21 -10.43 10.06 -16.56
C ALA A 21 -10.31 10.36 -15.06
N PRO A 22 -11.20 9.81 -14.21
CA PRO A 22 -11.07 9.90 -12.76
C PRO A 22 -9.70 9.44 -12.30
N ALA A 23 -9.07 10.24 -11.43
CA ALA A 23 -7.71 9.96 -10.97
C ALA A 23 -7.72 8.99 -9.79
N ILE A 24 -6.86 7.96 -9.85
CA ILE A 24 -6.56 7.05 -8.75
C ILE A 24 -5.07 7.11 -8.41
N VAL A 25 -4.77 7.24 -7.13
CA VAL A 25 -3.40 7.31 -6.60
C VAL A 25 -3.08 6.01 -5.89
N LEU A 26 -1.99 5.37 -6.26
CA LEU A 26 -1.59 4.07 -5.76
C LEU A 26 -0.42 4.21 -4.78
N SER A 27 -0.66 3.95 -3.50
CA SER A 27 0.34 3.97 -2.44
C SER A 27 0.69 2.55 -2.03
N GLY A 28 1.83 2.07 -2.52
CA GLY A 28 2.27 0.69 -2.34
C GLY A 28 2.77 0.38 -0.94
N GLY A 29 2.83 -0.91 -0.65
CA GLY A 29 3.27 -1.45 0.62
C GLY A 29 4.76 -1.65 0.71
N PHE A 30 5.14 -2.20 1.85
CA PHE A 30 6.50 -2.57 2.21
C PHE A 30 7.22 -3.33 1.08
N GLY A 31 8.41 -2.88 0.75
CA GLY A 31 9.30 -3.55 -0.20
C GLY A 31 8.87 -3.49 -1.66
N LEU A 32 7.59 -3.57 -1.93
CA LEU A 32 7.07 -3.65 -3.29
C LEU A 32 6.82 -2.28 -3.93
N LEU A 33 6.36 -1.31 -3.17
CA LEU A 33 6.07 0.06 -3.62
C LEU A 33 5.21 0.09 -4.90
N ASP A 34 5.67 0.81 -5.94
CA ASP A 34 5.00 0.87 -7.23
C ASP A 34 4.93 -0.47 -7.97
N ASN A 35 5.85 -1.41 -7.69
CA ASN A 35 5.81 -2.75 -8.26
C ASN A 35 4.64 -3.60 -7.74
N GLN A 36 4.09 -3.30 -6.58
CA GLN A 36 2.89 -3.98 -6.07
C GLN A 36 1.71 -3.88 -7.05
N TRP A 37 1.72 -2.87 -7.90
CA TRP A 37 0.66 -2.57 -8.86
C TRP A 37 0.93 -3.08 -10.28
N ASP A 38 2.07 -3.75 -10.52
CA ASP A 38 2.50 -4.14 -11.87
C ASP A 38 1.45 -4.96 -12.63
N PHE A 39 0.70 -5.80 -11.94
CA PHE A 39 -0.32 -6.65 -12.54
C PHE A 39 -1.69 -5.98 -12.68
N VAL A 40 -2.08 -5.11 -11.75
CA VAL A 40 -3.39 -4.45 -11.73
C VAL A 40 -3.40 -3.09 -12.41
N ARG A 41 -2.28 -2.36 -12.38
CA ARG A 41 -2.15 -1.02 -13.00
C ARG A 41 -2.56 -0.98 -14.47
N PRO A 42 -2.10 -1.92 -15.35
CA PRO A 42 -2.50 -1.90 -16.74
C PRO A 42 -4.00 -2.07 -16.97
N LEU A 43 -4.68 -2.78 -16.07
CA LEU A 43 -6.13 -2.99 -16.12
C LEU A 43 -6.86 -1.69 -15.73
N LEU A 44 -6.42 -1.03 -14.67
CA LEU A 44 -7.00 0.25 -14.21
C LEU A 44 -6.75 1.38 -15.22
N ALA A 45 -5.57 1.44 -15.80
CA ALA A 45 -5.17 2.48 -16.75
C ALA A 45 -5.94 2.48 -18.07
N ARG A 46 -6.77 1.48 -18.33
CA ARG A 46 -7.72 1.47 -19.46
C ARG A 46 -8.87 2.47 -19.23
N GLU A 47 -9.22 2.74 -17.99
CA GLU A 47 -10.41 3.52 -17.64
C GLU A 47 -10.13 4.67 -16.65
N LEU A 48 -9.00 4.64 -15.95
CA LEU A 48 -8.63 5.61 -14.93
C LEU A 48 -7.31 6.29 -15.24
N ARG A 49 -7.15 7.53 -14.80
CA ARG A 49 -5.85 8.20 -14.72
C ARG A 49 -5.12 7.68 -13.49
N VAL A 50 -4.18 6.76 -13.67
CA VAL A 50 -3.45 6.11 -12.59
C VAL A 50 -2.18 6.89 -12.26
N ILE A 51 -2.02 7.23 -11.01
CA ILE A 51 -0.86 7.96 -10.45
C ILE A 51 -0.14 7.02 -9.49
N ASP A 52 1.05 6.56 -9.89
CA ASP A 52 1.98 5.84 -9.03
C ASP A 52 3.02 6.80 -8.48
N TRP A 53 3.48 6.53 -7.28
CA TRP A 53 4.54 7.29 -6.64
C TRP A 53 5.31 6.47 -5.63
N ASN A 54 6.52 6.93 -5.30
CA ASN A 54 7.27 6.37 -4.17
C ASN A 54 7.53 7.48 -3.15
N TYR A 55 7.33 7.17 -1.88
CA TYR A 55 7.70 8.08 -0.79
C TYR A 55 9.22 8.14 -0.62
N ARG A 56 9.73 9.22 -0.03
CA ARG A 56 11.18 9.36 0.24
C ARG A 56 11.69 8.22 1.12
N GLY A 57 12.95 7.87 0.94
CA GLY A 57 13.59 6.74 1.60
C GLY A 57 13.42 5.42 0.85
N ALA A 58 12.67 5.37 -0.26
CA ALA A 58 12.29 4.10 -0.89
C ALA A 58 12.15 4.19 -2.42
N GLY A 59 12.33 3.05 -3.06
CA GLY A 59 12.08 2.86 -4.48
C GLY A 59 12.96 3.71 -5.38
N LYS A 60 12.31 4.46 -6.25
CA LYS A 60 12.90 5.37 -7.24
C LYS A 60 13.03 6.80 -6.71
N SER A 61 12.39 7.12 -5.58
CA SER A 61 12.59 8.39 -4.88
C SER A 61 13.96 8.43 -4.21
N ASP A 62 14.36 9.61 -3.75
CA ASP A 62 15.61 9.77 -3.01
C ASP A 62 15.63 8.81 -1.81
N ARG A 63 16.69 7.99 -1.75
CA ARG A 63 16.90 6.96 -0.72
C ARG A 63 17.78 7.42 0.43
N SER A 64 18.24 8.66 0.42
CA SER A 64 19.00 9.18 1.55
C SER A 64 18.14 9.09 2.81
N TRP A 65 18.66 8.42 3.82
CA TRP A 65 17.97 8.22 5.09
C TRP A 65 18.76 8.90 6.20
N PRO A 66 18.48 10.16 6.50
CA PRO A 66 19.15 10.83 7.63
C PRO A 66 18.53 10.34 8.95
N GLY A 67 18.98 9.19 9.43
CA GLY A 67 18.63 8.51 10.68
C GLY A 67 17.47 9.12 11.50
N GLY A 68 16.30 8.52 11.48
CA GLY A 68 15.14 8.93 12.29
C GLY A 68 14.43 10.21 11.87
N ALA A 69 14.84 10.87 10.78
CA ALA A 69 14.26 12.14 10.34
C ALA A 69 12.90 12.01 9.64
N TYR A 70 12.50 10.80 9.24
CA TYR A 70 11.24 10.59 8.54
C TYR A 70 10.17 10.03 9.47
N THR A 71 8.96 10.51 9.24
CA THR A 71 7.76 10.04 9.92
C THR A 71 6.71 9.72 8.87
N GLN A 72 5.61 9.12 9.27
CA GLN A 72 4.48 8.97 8.35
C GLN A 72 3.92 10.31 7.89
N ASP A 73 4.03 11.35 8.71
CA ASP A 73 3.62 12.70 8.33
C ASP A 73 4.47 13.23 7.18
N THR A 74 5.76 12.91 7.17
CA THR A 74 6.65 13.24 6.06
C THR A 74 6.16 12.60 4.75
N TRP A 75 5.73 11.34 4.79
CA TRP A 75 5.19 10.67 3.58
C TRP A 75 3.83 11.20 3.13
N VAL A 76 2.98 11.64 4.07
CA VAL A 76 1.72 12.34 3.73
C VAL A 76 2.01 13.67 3.04
N ASP A 77 3.00 14.43 3.52
CA ASP A 77 3.44 15.68 2.89
C ASP A 77 4.07 15.43 1.51
N ASP A 78 4.84 14.34 1.35
CA ASP A 78 5.38 13.91 0.04
C ASP A 78 4.27 13.67 -0.97
N LEU A 79 3.21 12.95 -0.56
CA LEU A 79 2.04 12.72 -1.42
C LEU A 79 1.37 14.04 -1.82
N GLU A 80 1.17 14.96 -0.87
CA GLU A 80 0.62 16.29 -1.17
C GLU A 80 1.48 17.03 -2.18
N LYS A 81 2.81 16.97 -2.04
CA LYS A 81 3.74 17.60 -2.97
C LYS A 81 3.62 17.05 -4.39
N VAL A 82 3.56 15.71 -4.51
CA VAL A 82 3.36 15.06 -5.82
C VAL A 82 2.03 15.48 -6.44
N LEU A 83 0.92 15.41 -5.70
CA LEU A 83 -0.41 15.74 -6.21
C LEU A 83 -0.55 17.24 -6.57
N ALA A 84 0.04 18.12 -5.77
CA ALA A 84 0.06 19.54 -6.06
C ALA A 84 0.86 19.86 -7.34
N HIS A 85 2.02 19.20 -7.53
CA HIS A 85 2.87 19.38 -8.69
C HIS A 85 2.17 19.00 -10.00
N ILE A 86 1.44 17.86 -10.00
CA ILE A 86 0.71 17.40 -11.20
C ILE A 86 -0.70 17.99 -11.33
N GLY A 87 -1.10 18.89 -10.42
CA GLY A 87 -2.42 19.51 -10.41
C GLY A 87 -3.57 18.54 -10.14
N ALA A 88 -3.31 17.37 -9.56
CA ALA A 88 -4.34 16.39 -9.28
C ALA A 88 -5.18 16.80 -8.06
N ARG A 89 -6.49 16.80 -8.24
CA ARG A 89 -7.52 17.08 -7.22
C ARG A 89 -8.64 16.09 -7.39
N ASP A 90 -9.49 15.96 -6.36
CA ASP A 90 -10.64 15.04 -6.39
C ASP A 90 -10.21 13.60 -6.72
N VAL A 91 -9.16 13.12 -6.05
CA VAL A 91 -8.54 11.82 -6.33
C VAL A 91 -9.14 10.69 -5.50
N VAL A 92 -9.21 9.51 -6.08
CA VAL A 92 -9.38 8.26 -5.32
C VAL A 92 -8.00 7.84 -4.81
N LEU A 93 -7.86 7.63 -3.51
CA LEU A 93 -6.63 7.11 -2.91
C LEU A 93 -6.76 5.60 -2.72
N TRP A 94 -5.77 4.84 -3.15
CA TRP A 94 -5.69 3.41 -2.85
C TRP A 94 -4.36 3.09 -2.18
N GLY A 95 -4.44 2.67 -0.92
CA GLY A 95 -3.29 2.26 -0.12
C GLY A 95 -3.38 0.82 0.35
N THR A 96 -2.26 0.13 0.35
CA THR A 96 -2.15 -1.21 0.91
C THR A 96 -0.92 -1.34 1.80
N SER A 97 -1.00 -2.16 2.86
CA SER A 97 0.09 -2.34 3.82
C SER A 97 0.62 -0.97 4.33
N THR A 98 1.91 -0.68 4.17
CA THR A 98 2.54 0.61 4.52
C THR A 98 1.86 1.83 3.85
N GLY A 99 1.29 1.65 2.67
CA GLY A 99 0.54 2.70 1.96
C GLY A 99 -0.83 3.01 2.57
N SER A 100 -1.43 2.07 3.32
CA SER A 100 -2.75 2.27 3.95
C SER A 100 -2.78 3.45 4.91
N PRO A 101 -1.90 3.55 5.93
CA PRO A 101 -1.87 4.70 6.81
C PRO A 101 -1.56 6.02 6.09
N ILE A 102 -0.79 6.01 5.01
CA ILE A 102 -0.54 7.23 4.22
C ILE A 102 -1.87 7.73 3.62
N THR A 103 -2.64 6.86 2.98
CA THR A 103 -3.94 7.23 2.36
C THR A 103 -4.97 7.67 3.39
N VAL A 104 -5.08 6.96 4.52
CA VAL A 104 -5.98 7.29 5.63
C VAL A 104 -5.67 8.66 6.20
N ARG A 105 -4.41 8.92 6.53
CA ARG A 105 -3.97 10.21 7.08
C ARG A 105 -4.08 11.34 6.09
N TYR A 106 -3.75 11.09 4.81
CA TYR A 106 -3.94 12.10 3.77
C TYR A 106 -5.41 12.50 3.65
N ALA A 107 -6.33 11.53 3.59
CA ALA A 107 -7.77 11.79 3.52
C ALA A 107 -8.29 12.56 4.75
N ALA A 108 -7.79 12.24 5.94
CA ALA A 108 -8.15 12.95 7.17
C ALA A 108 -7.65 14.40 7.20
N ARG A 109 -6.49 14.70 6.59
CA ARG A 109 -5.88 16.04 6.54
C ARG A 109 -6.37 16.90 5.38
N HIS A 110 -6.65 16.28 4.24
CA HIS A 110 -6.98 16.96 2.98
C HIS A 110 -8.33 16.50 2.40
N PRO A 111 -9.44 16.48 3.18
CA PRO A 111 -10.71 15.90 2.74
C PRO A 111 -11.27 16.55 1.48
N ALA A 112 -11.01 17.84 1.25
CA ALA A 112 -11.45 18.55 0.05
C ALA A 112 -10.71 18.15 -1.24
N ARG A 113 -9.67 17.34 -1.15
CA ARG A 113 -8.87 16.86 -2.30
C ARG A 113 -9.13 15.40 -2.63
N VAL A 114 -9.87 14.69 -1.77
CA VAL A 114 -10.09 13.25 -1.84
C VAL A 114 -11.53 12.96 -2.18
N ARG A 115 -11.75 12.23 -3.27
CA ARG A 115 -13.06 11.76 -3.71
C ARG A 115 -13.50 10.50 -2.98
N ALA A 116 -12.55 9.58 -2.76
CA ALA A 116 -12.79 8.32 -2.06
C ALA A 116 -11.48 7.70 -1.57
N VAL A 117 -11.59 6.75 -0.65
CA VAL A 117 -10.48 5.95 -0.13
C VAL A 117 -10.72 4.47 -0.41
N ILE A 118 -9.69 3.78 -0.91
CA ILE A 118 -9.59 2.32 -0.96
C ILE A 118 -8.41 1.93 -0.09
N THR A 119 -8.58 1.04 0.87
CA THR A 119 -7.51 0.72 1.80
C THR A 119 -7.58 -0.73 2.30
N TYR A 120 -6.43 -1.32 2.56
CA TYR A 120 -6.33 -2.46 3.46
C TYR A 120 -6.48 -1.93 4.91
N PRO A 121 -7.16 -2.63 5.83
CA PRO A 121 -7.50 -2.08 7.15
C PRO A 121 -6.32 -2.03 8.13
N MET A 122 -5.14 -1.61 7.68
CA MET A 122 -3.95 -1.43 8.50
C MET A 122 -3.88 0.01 8.99
N PHE A 123 -4.39 0.28 10.18
CA PHE A 123 -4.42 1.61 10.79
C PHE A 123 -3.70 1.69 12.13
N LYS A 124 -3.36 0.54 12.70
CA LYS A 124 -2.53 0.43 13.91
C LYS A 124 -1.66 -0.82 13.84
N ALA A 125 -0.53 -0.78 14.49
CA ALA A 125 0.33 -1.92 14.69
C ALA A 125 0.29 -2.32 16.17
N ASP A 126 -0.12 -3.55 16.47
CA ASP A 126 0.01 -4.07 17.81
C ASP A 126 1.49 -4.37 18.17
N PRO A 127 1.81 -4.58 19.46
CA PRO A 127 3.19 -4.89 19.88
C PRO A 127 3.77 -6.14 19.22
N GLY A 128 2.94 -7.16 18.92
CA GLY A 128 3.40 -8.36 18.22
C GLY A 128 3.82 -8.08 16.78
N PHE A 129 3.16 -7.15 16.11
CA PHE A 129 3.54 -6.68 14.78
C PHE A 129 4.91 -6.03 14.76
N ARG A 130 5.24 -5.24 15.80
CA ARG A 130 6.56 -4.63 15.94
C ARG A 130 7.67 -5.69 15.99
N ASN A 131 7.50 -6.71 16.82
CA ASN A 131 8.47 -7.80 16.92
C ASN A 131 8.64 -8.57 15.60
N ALA A 132 7.53 -8.76 14.86
CA ALA A 132 7.59 -9.39 13.54
C ALA A 132 8.41 -8.55 12.54
N PHE A 133 8.26 -7.24 12.53
CA PHE A 133 9.03 -6.36 11.64
C PHE A 133 10.52 -6.30 11.99
N ASP A 134 10.86 -6.30 13.28
CA ASP A 134 12.26 -6.43 13.71
C ASP A 134 12.84 -7.77 13.23
N GLY A 135 12.05 -8.85 13.29
CA GLY A 135 12.40 -10.16 12.76
C GLY A 135 12.66 -10.15 11.25
N PHE A 136 11.82 -9.47 10.46
CA PHE A 136 12.03 -9.34 9.00
C PHE A 136 13.35 -8.66 8.66
N THR A 137 13.67 -7.57 9.36
CA THR A 137 14.95 -6.88 9.17
C THR A 137 16.12 -7.81 9.47
N LYS A 138 16.06 -8.54 10.59
CA LYS A 138 17.10 -9.50 10.98
C LYS A 138 17.27 -10.66 9.99
N ILE A 139 16.17 -11.16 9.43
CA ILE A 139 16.21 -12.19 8.37
C ILE A 139 16.91 -11.63 7.13
N GLY A 140 16.55 -10.43 6.70
CA GLY A 140 17.20 -9.77 5.56
C GLY A 140 18.69 -9.53 5.78
N GLU A 141 19.08 -9.06 6.97
CA GLU A 141 20.48 -8.84 7.35
C GLU A 141 21.31 -10.14 7.36
N THR A 142 20.69 -11.24 7.83
CA THR A 142 21.40 -12.50 8.06
C THR A 142 21.43 -13.39 6.81
N PHE A 143 20.33 -13.45 6.07
CA PHE A 143 20.12 -14.44 5.00
C PHE A 143 19.86 -13.81 3.62
N GLY A 144 19.79 -12.49 3.54
CA GLY A 144 19.59 -11.76 2.28
C GLY A 144 18.14 -11.63 1.82
N TYR A 145 17.99 -11.06 0.63
CA TYR A 145 16.67 -10.71 0.07
C TYR A 145 15.82 -11.93 -0.29
N GLU A 146 16.43 -13.04 -0.68
CA GLU A 146 15.75 -14.27 -1.03
C GLU A 146 14.99 -14.87 0.17
N ALA A 147 15.65 -14.90 1.32
CA ALA A 147 15.04 -15.40 2.55
C ALA A 147 13.94 -14.44 3.06
N LEU A 148 14.18 -13.15 2.96
CA LEU A 148 13.18 -12.13 3.31
C LEU A 148 11.95 -12.25 2.41
N ALA A 149 12.13 -12.35 1.09
CA ALA A 149 11.04 -12.49 0.13
C ALA A 149 10.27 -13.80 0.30
N ALA A 150 10.96 -14.91 0.57
CA ALA A 150 10.31 -16.19 0.85
C ALA A 150 9.38 -16.09 2.08
N LEU A 151 9.80 -15.35 3.12
CA LEU A 151 8.99 -15.13 4.32
C LEU A 151 7.82 -14.17 4.04
N THR A 152 8.07 -13.04 3.40
CA THR A 152 7.03 -12.03 3.14
C THR A 152 5.97 -12.54 2.17
N SER A 153 6.38 -13.25 1.11
CA SER A 153 5.44 -13.91 0.20
C SER A 153 4.66 -15.02 0.89
N TRP A 154 5.28 -15.81 1.78
CA TRP A 154 4.58 -16.81 2.59
C TRP A 154 3.48 -16.18 3.47
N ILE A 155 3.73 -14.98 3.98
CA ILE A 155 2.75 -14.25 4.78
C ILE A 155 1.67 -13.63 3.89
N GLY A 156 2.05 -13.09 2.72
CA GLY A 156 1.19 -12.27 1.87
C GLY A 156 0.27 -13.05 0.94
N VAL A 157 0.76 -14.15 0.35
CA VAL A 157 0.01 -14.89 -0.66
C VAL A 157 -1.17 -15.69 -0.09
N ALA A 158 -2.12 -16.01 -0.95
CA ALA A 158 -3.24 -16.88 -0.62
C ALA A 158 -2.75 -18.28 -0.24
N ARG A 159 -3.48 -18.92 0.68
CA ARG A 159 -3.12 -20.26 1.19
C ARG A 159 -3.02 -21.30 0.08
N GLU A 160 -3.87 -21.18 -0.94
CA GLU A 160 -3.95 -22.08 -2.08
C GLU A 160 -2.71 -22.01 -2.98
N ASN A 161 -1.98 -20.90 -2.94
CA ASN A 161 -0.77 -20.68 -3.71
C ASN A 161 0.51 -21.08 -2.97
N LEU A 162 0.45 -21.27 -1.65
CA LEU A 162 1.63 -21.65 -0.85
C LEU A 162 2.20 -23.00 -1.30
N PHE A 163 3.53 -23.05 -1.40
CA PHE A 163 4.31 -24.23 -1.82
C PHE A 163 4.02 -24.72 -3.25
N THR A 164 3.38 -23.90 -4.06
CA THR A 164 3.20 -24.15 -5.50
C THR A 164 4.34 -23.52 -6.30
N ALA A 165 4.43 -23.86 -7.61
CA ALA A 165 5.36 -23.19 -8.52
C ALA A 165 5.13 -21.67 -8.58
N ARG A 166 3.88 -21.23 -8.56
CA ARG A 166 3.51 -19.81 -8.54
C ARG A 166 4.06 -19.08 -7.31
N TRP A 167 4.03 -19.71 -6.14
CA TRP A 167 4.65 -19.12 -4.94
C TRP A 167 6.15 -18.91 -5.11
N GLY A 168 6.85 -19.90 -5.66
CA GLY A 168 8.28 -19.80 -5.92
C GLY A 168 8.62 -18.67 -6.92
N GLU A 169 7.82 -18.49 -7.97
CA GLU A 169 7.96 -17.39 -8.92
C GLU A 169 7.71 -16.02 -8.27
N LEU A 170 6.68 -15.91 -7.46
CA LEU A 170 6.36 -14.69 -6.71
C LEU A 170 7.46 -14.34 -5.71
N ALA A 171 7.96 -15.30 -4.94
CA ALA A 171 9.06 -15.07 -4.00
C ALA A 171 10.34 -14.60 -4.71
N LYS A 172 10.67 -15.17 -5.88
CA LYS A 172 11.80 -14.72 -6.69
C LYS A 172 11.60 -13.29 -7.21
N TRP A 173 10.44 -12.99 -7.77
CA TRP A 173 10.09 -11.65 -8.24
C TRP A 173 10.14 -10.63 -7.09
N GLU A 174 9.66 -11.00 -5.92
CA GLU A 174 9.66 -10.15 -4.72
C GLU A 174 11.09 -9.87 -4.23
N ALA A 175 11.98 -10.88 -4.21
CA ALA A 175 13.37 -10.71 -3.85
C ALA A 175 14.11 -9.73 -4.79
N GLU A 176 13.88 -9.85 -6.10
CA GLU A 176 14.43 -8.94 -7.11
C GLU A 176 13.87 -7.52 -6.94
N THR A 177 12.59 -7.40 -6.59
CA THR A 177 11.91 -6.13 -6.34
C THR A 177 12.45 -5.45 -5.08
N PHE A 178 12.60 -6.18 -3.99
CA PHE A 178 13.17 -5.66 -2.74
C PHE A 178 14.58 -5.12 -2.95
N ARG A 179 15.43 -5.88 -3.65
CA ARG A 179 16.80 -5.47 -3.96
C ARG A 179 16.86 -4.17 -4.76
N ARG A 180 15.90 -3.94 -5.64
CA ARG A 180 15.78 -2.69 -6.41
C ARG A 180 15.27 -1.53 -5.56
N ASN A 181 14.33 -1.79 -4.67
CA ASN A 181 13.58 -0.76 -3.98
C ASN A 181 14.19 -0.31 -2.65
N PHE A 182 14.96 -1.17 -1.98
CA PHE A 182 15.49 -0.90 -0.64
C PHE A 182 16.92 -1.42 -0.45
N SER A 183 17.69 -0.75 0.42
CA SER A 183 18.73 -1.42 1.20
C SER A 183 18.07 -2.08 2.42
N ILE A 184 18.66 -3.11 2.98
CA ILE A 184 18.12 -3.77 4.20
C ILE A 184 18.04 -2.78 5.36
N GLU A 185 19.00 -1.86 5.46
CA GLU A 185 18.98 -0.79 6.46
C GLU A 185 17.76 0.15 6.29
N SER A 186 17.50 0.63 5.07
CA SER A 186 16.34 1.50 4.79
C SER A 186 15.01 0.77 4.97
N LEU A 187 15.01 -0.54 4.74
CA LEU A 187 13.88 -1.41 5.01
C LEU A 187 13.53 -1.43 6.50
N GLY A 188 14.52 -1.67 7.37
CA GLY A 188 14.36 -1.64 8.82
C GLY A 188 13.86 -0.29 9.33
N ALA A 189 14.41 0.82 8.81
CA ALA A 189 13.97 2.15 9.17
C ALA A 189 12.50 2.42 8.75
N THR A 190 12.09 1.98 7.56
CA THR A 190 10.69 2.05 7.09
C THR A 190 9.75 1.28 8.02
N MET A 191 10.16 0.09 8.44
CA MET A 191 9.37 -0.73 9.35
C MET A 191 9.22 -0.11 10.74
N ALA A 192 10.27 0.50 11.27
CA ALA A 192 10.23 1.20 12.54
C ALA A 192 9.21 2.35 12.53
N ILE A 193 9.07 3.07 11.41
CA ILE A 193 8.07 4.12 11.24
C ILE A 193 6.65 3.53 11.27
N VAL A 194 6.42 2.42 10.58
CA VAL A 194 5.10 1.76 10.49
C VAL A 194 4.71 1.13 11.82
N ALA A 195 5.64 0.43 12.48
CA ALA A 195 5.39 -0.31 13.70
C ALA A 195 5.07 0.58 14.93
N GLY A 196 5.38 1.88 14.87
CA GLY A 196 5.16 2.83 15.97
C GLY A 196 3.81 3.54 15.95
N ASN A 197 2.96 3.29 14.95
CA ASN A 197 1.83 4.16 14.64
C ASN A 197 0.47 3.58 15.04
N ASP A 198 -0.39 4.47 15.54
CA ASP A 198 -1.81 4.26 15.73
C ASP A 198 -2.57 5.44 15.10
N PHE A 199 -3.35 5.15 14.06
CA PHE A 199 -4.13 6.13 13.30
C PHE A 199 -5.63 6.03 13.57
N THR A 200 -6.03 5.38 14.63
CA THR A 200 -7.44 5.25 15.04
C THR A 200 -8.15 6.60 15.08
N ALA A 201 -7.46 7.64 15.57
CA ALA A 201 -8.02 9.00 15.63
C ALA A 201 -8.27 9.62 14.23
N ASP A 202 -7.53 9.23 13.21
CA ASP A 202 -7.71 9.74 11.85
C ASP A 202 -8.89 9.07 11.14
N LEU A 203 -9.25 7.83 11.50
CA LEU A 203 -10.37 7.11 10.91
C LEU A 203 -11.69 7.88 11.04
N GLY A 204 -11.97 8.43 12.21
CA GLY A 204 -13.20 9.20 12.47
C GLY A 204 -13.31 10.50 11.66
N ARG A 205 -12.21 10.96 11.06
CA ARG A 205 -12.15 12.14 10.19
C ARG A 205 -12.42 11.83 8.72
N ILE A 206 -12.39 10.57 8.32
CA ILE A 206 -12.71 10.15 6.94
C ILE A 206 -14.21 10.34 6.72
N LYS A 207 -14.57 11.20 5.76
CA LYS A 207 -15.99 11.51 5.44
C LYS A 207 -16.35 11.12 4.01
N VAL A 208 -15.36 10.74 3.20
CA VAL A 208 -15.54 10.34 1.81
C VAL A 208 -15.90 8.85 1.70
N PRO A 209 -16.56 8.42 0.62
CA PRO A 209 -16.81 7.01 0.36
C PRO A 209 -15.55 6.18 0.55
N THR A 210 -15.66 5.07 1.27
CA THR A 210 -14.49 4.27 1.65
C THR A 210 -14.74 2.79 1.36
N LEU A 211 -13.78 2.16 0.70
CA LEU A 211 -13.74 0.72 0.44
C LEU A 211 -12.58 0.08 1.21
N VAL A 212 -12.90 -0.81 2.12
CA VAL A 212 -11.92 -1.76 2.67
C VAL A 212 -11.79 -2.89 1.67
N LEU A 213 -10.62 -3.02 1.05
CA LEU A 213 -10.34 -4.02 0.02
C LEU A 213 -9.22 -4.94 0.48
N MET A 214 -9.49 -6.23 0.54
CA MET A 214 -8.51 -7.23 0.97
C MET A 214 -8.77 -8.58 0.33
N GLY A 215 -7.72 -9.38 0.20
CA GLY A 215 -7.86 -10.78 -0.16
C GLY A 215 -8.54 -11.59 0.94
N GLU A 216 -9.19 -12.67 0.56
CA GLU A 216 -9.96 -13.51 1.49
C GLU A 216 -9.06 -14.49 2.23
N SER A 217 -8.07 -15.07 1.55
CA SER A 217 -7.25 -16.18 2.00
C SER A 217 -5.87 -15.75 2.53
N GLY A 218 -5.16 -16.70 3.16
CA GLY A 218 -3.79 -16.51 3.63
C GLY A 218 -3.66 -15.85 5.00
N ASN A 219 -2.41 -15.64 5.43
CA ASN A 219 -2.12 -15.12 6.78
C ASN A 219 -2.51 -13.64 6.95
N LEU A 220 -2.53 -12.87 5.87
CA LEU A 220 -3.02 -11.50 5.84
C LEU A 220 -4.45 -11.39 5.25
N GLY A 221 -5.08 -12.51 4.91
CA GLY A 221 -6.44 -12.54 4.37
C GLY A 221 -7.51 -12.32 5.44
N TYR A 222 -8.72 -12.00 4.97
CA TYR A 222 -9.87 -11.77 5.83
C TYR A 222 -10.22 -12.97 6.71
N GLU A 223 -10.00 -14.20 6.24
CA GLU A 223 -10.28 -15.42 7.02
C GLU A 223 -9.41 -15.55 8.27
N ALA A 224 -8.24 -14.93 8.32
CA ALA A 224 -7.42 -14.92 9.52
C ALA A 224 -8.12 -14.10 10.63
N PRO A 225 -8.34 -14.67 11.83
CA PRO A 225 -9.16 -14.04 12.87
C PRO A 225 -8.71 -12.61 13.25
N GLY A 226 -7.40 -12.37 13.32
CA GLY A 226 -6.84 -11.06 13.64
C GLY A 226 -7.16 -10.01 12.57
N ASN A 227 -7.09 -10.37 11.30
CA ASN A 227 -7.37 -9.46 10.19
C ASN A 227 -8.86 -9.17 10.05
N ARG A 228 -9.70 -10.18 10.30
CA ARG A 228 -11.15 -9.97 10.40
C ARG A 228 -11.48 -8.98 11.52
N ALA A 229 -10.94 -9.17 12.71
CA ALA A 229 -11.15 -8.26 13.83
C ALA A 229 -10.68 -6.83 13.50
N LEU A 230 -9.55 -6.70 12.79
CA LEU A 230 -9.03 -5.40 12.35
C LEU A 230 -9.95 -4.73 11.32
N ALA A 231 -10.49 -5.48 10.36
CA ALA A 231 -11.46 -4.99 9.39
C ALA A 231 -12.75 -4.56 10.08
N ASP A 232 -13.28 -5.36 11.00
CA ASP A 232 -14.48 -5.05 11.75
C ASP A 232 -14.30 -3.80 12.63
N GLU A 233 -13.12 -3.63 13.22
CA GLU A 233 -12.78 -2.43 13.98
C GLU A 233 -12.69 -1.20 13.09
N PHE A 234 -12.06 -1.30 11.92
CA PHE A 234 -12.03 -0.22 10.92
C PHE A 234 -13.44 0.22 10.55
N LEU A 235 -14.34 -0.73 10.24
CA LEU A 235 -15.73 -0.45 9.87
C LEU A 235 -16.52 0.21 11.02
N ARG A 236 -16.23 -0.09 12.27
CA ARG A 236 -16.83 0.62 13.42
C ARG A 236 -16.42 2.08 13.48
N HIS A 237 -15.16 2.40 13.13
CA HIS A 237 -14.67 3.78 13.12
C HIS A 237 -15.09 4.56 11.86
N VAL A 238 -15.35 3.86 10.76
CA VAL A 238 -15.78 4.42 9.46
C VAL A 238 -17.09 3.73 9.02
N PRO A 239 -18.25 4.03 9.64
CA PRO A 239 -19.48 3.27 9.44
C PRO A 239 -20.06 3.31 8.03
N HIS A 240 -19.65 4.26 7.20
CA HIS A 240 -20.02 4.36 5.79
C HIS A 240 -19.08 3.61 4.85
N ALA A 241 -18.02 3.00 5.37
CA ALA A 241 -17.15 2.16 4.57
C ALA A 241 -17.83 0.83 4.22
N THR A 242 -17.48 0.30 3.06
CA THR A 242 -17.87 -1.03 2.60
C THR A 242 -16.68 -1.95 2.59
N LEU A 243 -16.91 -3.26 2.73
CA LEU A 243 -15.88 -4.29 2.66
C LEU A 243 -16.05 -5.10 1.38
N GLU A 244 -14.99 -5.20 0.59
CA GLU A 244 -14.87 -6.10 -0.55
C GLU A 244 -13.76 -7.11 -0.30
N ARG A 245 -14.05 -8.39 -0.46
CA ARG A 245 -13.11 -9.50 -0.30
C ARG A 245 -12.83 -10.11 -1.65
N ILE A 246 -11.56 -10.26 -2.01
CA ILE A 246 -11.15 -10.86 -3.28
C ILE A 246 -10.95 -12.37 -3.05
N PRO A 247 -11.82 -13.22 -3.60
CA PRO A 247 -11.69 -14.67 -3.46
C PRO A 247 -10.34 -15.15 -4.01
N ARG A 248 -9.73 -16.12 -3.34
CA ARG A 248 -8.43 -16.72 -3.71
C ARG A 248 -7.24 -15.75 -3.72
N GLY A 249 -7.44 -14.49 -3.34
CA GLY A 249 -6.37 -13.53 -3.17
C GLY A 249 -5.85 -13.52 -1.75
N GLY A 250 -4.55 -13.44 -1.55
CA GLY A 250 -3.92 -13.17 -0.26
C GLY A 250 -4.16 -11.72 0.16
N GLY A 251 -4.29 -11.46 1.45
CA GLY A 251 -4.70 -10.18 2.04
C GLY A 251 -4.25 -8.93 1.30
N THR A 252 -2.96 -8.57 1.42
CA THR A 252 -2.35 -7.41 0.73
C THR A 252 -1.77 -7.76 -0.64
N TYR A 253 -1.94 -9.00 -1.12
CA TYR A 253 -1.42 -9.51 -2.39
C TYR A 253 -2.52 -9.78 -3.43
N CYS A 254 -3.78 -9.54 -3.10
CA CYS A 254 -4.89 -9.80 -4.01
C CYS A 254 -4.74 -9.10 -5.38
N MET A 255 -4.12 -7.92 -5.45
CA MET A 255 -3.84 -7.21 -6.71
C MET A 255 -2.72 -7.86 -7.54
N ILE A 256 -1.94 -8.77 -6.94
CA ILE A 256 -0.87 -9.52 -7.60
C ILE A 256 -1.38 -10.89 -8.04
N GLU A 257 -2.16 -11.56 -7.18
CA GLU A 257 -2.62 -12.93 -7.40
C GLU A 257 -3.91 -13.00 -8.23
N GLU A 258 -4.83 -12.06 -8.01
CA GLU A 258 -6.14 -11.97 -8.67
C GLU A 258 -6.35 -10.55 -9.26
N PRO A 259 -5.48 -10.10 -10.20
CA PRO A 259 -5.49 -8.72 -10.67
C PRO A 259 -6.78 -8.32 -11.39
N GLU A 260 -7.39 -9.23 -12.15
CA GLU A 260 -8.64 -8.98 -12.87
C GLU A 260 -9.81 -8.80 -11.90
N ALA A 261 -9.96 -9.68 -10.91
CA ALA A 261 -10.99 -9.58 -9.88
C ALA A 261 -10.82 -8.31 -9.05
N THR A 262 -9.58 -8.00 -8.69
CA THR A 262 -9.23 -6.79 -7.93
C THR A 262 -9.51 -5.52 -8.72
N ALA A 263 -9.09 -5.46 -10.00
CA ALA A 263 -9.40 -4.32 -10.88
C ALA A 263 -10.91 -4.13 -11.04
N ALA A 264 -11.66 -5.22 -11.27
CA ALA A 264 -13.10 -5.16 -11.41
C ALA A 264 -13.78 -4.60 -10.14
N ALA A 265 -13.34 -4.99 -8.94
CA ALA A 265 -13.85 -4.46 -7.68
C ALA A 265 -13.58 -2.96 -7.55
N VAL A 266 -12.36 -2.52 -7.82
CA VAL A 266 -11.95 -1.11 -7.79
C VAL A 266 -12.75 -0.28 -8.80
N LEU A 267 -12.86 -0.75 -10.04
CA LEU A 267 -13.61 -0.04 -11.09
C LEU A 267 -15.10 0.07 -10.76
N ARG A 268 -15.73 -0.98 -10.22
CA ARG A 268 -17.13 -0.92 -9.74
C ARG A 268 -17.29 0.15 -8.67
N PHE A 269 -16.40 0.18 -7.69
CA PHE A 269 -16.45 1.17 -6.63
C PHE A 269 -16.29 2.59 -7.18
N VAL A 270 -15.28 2.84 -8.02
CA VAL A 270 -15.03 4.18 -8.59
C VAL A 270 -16.20 4.65 -9.49
N LYS A 271 -16.76 3.77 -10.32
CA LYS A 271 -17.94 4.08 -11.15
C LYS A 271 -19.21 4.36 -10.32
N GLY A 272 -19.29 3.82 -9.13
CA GLY A 272 -20.39 4.07 -8.19
C GLY A 272 -20.31 5.39 -7.43
N LEU A 273 -19.19 6.10 -7.50
CA LEU A 273 -19.02 7.41 -6.86
C LEU A 273 -19.82 8.48 -7.60
N ARG A 274 -20.75 9.10 -6.91
CA ARG A 274 -21.58 10.20 -7.43
C ARG A 274 -20.93 11.56 -7.27
#